data_4acde6af5d3ddc9d218cef525000e59b
#
_entry.id   4acde6af5d3ddc9d218cef525000e59b
#
_cell.length_a   1.000
_cell.length_b   1.000
_cell.length_c   1.000
_cell.angle_alpha   90.00
_cell.angle_beta   90.00
_cell.angle_gamma   90.00
#
_symmetry.space_group_name_H-M   'P 1'
#
loop_
_entity.id
_entity.type
_entity.pdbx_description
1 polymer ?
#
loop_
_entity_poly.entity_id
_entity_poly.type
_entity_poly.pdbx_seq_one_letter_code
_entity_poly.pdbx_strand_id
1 'polypeptide(L)'
;MDVDKHNDAEMFWHSEFEDDLEGYQVNLYGVNSALISDLNDYDPAPNRKEGHRLFLPQIAYRGAKCKDGIINILMCHHPLDFLLNKDTIAKDLDKRYALQLYGHVHIANSDINNNAVHIYSGSLNPGDVNDNTYKPVYNIIELSIEKHDNENDVLKVDLRVQKYDGEQFVKDEEQSKPFKVTLKKHDGWKDCNKTAEAMEQKLPDGLSKRDVRHMFKQCPNSKEIIKRMYPQIDCTGSAYMRNQVFLEKIRKDNRWVELYNMIK
;
A
#
# COMPACT_ATOMS: atom_id res chain seq x y z
N MET A 1 -6.48 6.58 16.33
CA MET A 1 -5.75 6.01 15.19
C MET A 1 -4.32 5.75 15.66
N ASP A 2 -4.08 4.57 16.21
CA ASP A 2 -2.71 4.16 16.55
C ASP A 2 -1.99 3.81 15.24
N VAL A 3 -1.29 4.80 14.70
CA VAL A 3 -0.33 4.54 13.63
C VAL A 3 0.82 3.80 14.30
N ASP A 4 0.84 2.48 14.16
CA ASP A 4 2.01 1.68 14.53
C ASP A 4 3.22 2.33 13.86
N LYS A 5 4.24 2.69 14.66
CA LYS A 5 5.48 3.29 14.17
C LYS A 5 6.18 2.28 13.27
N HIS A 6 5.87 2.37 11.97
CA HIS A 6 6.46 1.50 10.96
C HIS A 6 7.93 1.87 10.76
N ASN A 7 8.79 0.86 10.73
CA ASN A 7 10.17 1.00 10.31
C ASN A 7 10.21 1.35 8.82
N ASP A 8 11.06 2.29 8.42
CA ASP A 8 11.25 2.81 7.06
C ASP A 8 11.56 1.74 5.97
N ALA A 9 11.71 0.49 6.36
CA ALA A 9 12.02 -0.64 5.48
C ALA A 9 10.81 -1.55 5.18
N GLU A 10 9.58 -1.17 5.53
CA GLU A 10 8.42 -2.00 5.21
C GLU A 10 7.97 -1.79 3.77
N MET A 11 7.69 -2.90 3.07
CA MET A 11 7.22 -2.85 1.69
C MET A 11 5.78 -2.37 1.60
N PHE A 12 5.01 -2.56 2.67
CA PHE A 12 3.63 -2.13 2.78
C PHE A 12 3.20 -2.04 4.25
N TRP A 13 2.13 -1.29 4.48
CA TRP A 13 1.37 -1.28 5.72
C TRP A 13 -0.12 -1.35 5.40
N HIS A 14 -0.94 -1.73 6.36
CA HIS A 14 -2.39 -1.63 6.19
C HIS A 14 -3.04 -1.14 7.49
N SER A 15 -4.19 -0.50 7.34
CA SER A 15 -5.06 -0.08 8.43
C SER A 15 -6.51 -0.38 8.06
N GLU A 16 -7.26 -0.85 9.02
CA GLU A 16 -8.71 -1.03 8.91
C GLU A 16 -9.39 0.18 9.54
N PHE A 17 -10.41 0.73 8.89
CA PHE A 17 -11.22 1.75 9.52
C PHE A 17 -12.11 1.11 10.59
N GLU A 18 -12.26 1.76 11.74
CA GLU A 18 -13.04 1.23 12.87
C GLU A 18 -14.53 1.15 12.52
N ASP A 19 -15.04 2.15 11.82
CA ASP A 19 -16.43 2.20 11.36
C ASP A 19 -16.58 1.54 9.99
N ASP A 20 -17.64 0.76 9.82
CA ASP A 20 -18.00 0.24 8.51
C ASP A 20 -18.69 1.31 7.65
N LEU A 21 -18.60 1.14 6.33
CA LEU A 21 -19.30 1.96 5.36
C LEU A 21 -20.53 1.18 4.89
N GLU A 22 -21.67 1.36 5.58
CA GLU A 22 -22.94 0.70 5.26
C GLU A 22 -22.84 -0.83 5.14
N GLY A 23 -22.09 -1.44 6.08
CA GLY A 23 -21.83 -2.89 6.14
C GLY A 23 -20.62 -3.35 5.32
N TYR A 24 -19.82 -2.44 4.78
CA TYR A 24 -18.54 -2.74 4.13
C TYR A 24 -17.39 -2.33 5.03
N GLN A 25 -16.48 -3.27 5.31
CA GLN A 25 -15.20 -2.97 5.94
C GLN A 25 -14.31 -2.24 4.95
N VAL A 26 -13.82 -1.06 5.30
CA VAL A 26 -12.88 -0.29 4.48
C VAL A 26 -11.46 -0.49 4.99
N ASN A 27 -10.56 -0.91 4.10
CA ASN A 27 -9.15 -1.13 4.40
C ASN A 27 -8.28 -0.20 3.56
N LEU A 28 -7.30 0.42 4.20
CA LEU A 28 -6.29 1.25 3.56
C LEU A 28 -4.96 0.53 3.53
N TYR A 29 -4.37 0.40 2.35
CA TYR A 29 -3.06 -0.21 2.13
C TYR A 29 -2.09 0.83 1.59
N GLY A 30 -1.01 1.08 2.32
CA GLY A 30 0.10 1.88 1.83
C GLY A 30 1.20 0.99 1.31
N VAL A 31 1.70 1.24 0.10
CA VAL A 31 2.80 0.50 -0.50
C VAL A 31 4.01 1.40 -0.70
N ASN A 32 5.19 0.87 -0.40
CA ASN A 32 6.43 1.60 -0.58
C ASN A 32 6.96 1.41 -2.00
N SER A 33 6.67 2.38 -2.87
CA SER A 33 7.17 2.43 -4.24
C SER A 33 8.59 3.02 -4.36
N ALA A 34 9.16 3.53 -3.26
CA ALA A 34 10.48 4.14 -3.20
C ALA A 34 11.58 3.21 -2.68
N LEU A 35 11.32 1.89 -2.58
CA LEU A 35 12.29 0.91 -2.04
C LEU A 35 13.63 0.87 -2.77
N ILE A 36 13.61 1.17 -4.06
CA ILE A 36 14.80 1.21 -4.93
C ILE A 36 14.96 2.58 -5.59
N SER A 37 14.33 3.62 -5.01
CA SER A 37 14.42 4.99 -5.50
C SER A 37 15.82 5.54 -5.30
N ASP A 38 16.32 6.27 -6.31
CA ASP A 38 17.56 7.03 -6.24
C ASP A 38 17.39 8.45 -6.87
N LEU A 39 18.43 9.26 -6.82
CA LEU A 39 18.41 10.64 -7.34
C LEU A 39 18.16 10.73 -8.86
N ASN A 40 18.24 9.62 -9.59
CA ASN A 40 18.07 9.60 -11.05
C ASN A 40 16.67 9.14 -11.48
N ASP A 41 15.79 8.81 -10.54
CA ASP A 41 14.43 8.36 -10.84
C ASP A 41 13.59 9.46 -11.50
N TYR A 42 13.98 10.70 -11.32
CA TYR A 42 13.33 11.92 -11.80
C TYR A 42 14.12 12.62 -12.90
N ASP A 43 14.78 11.94 -13.82
CA ASP A 43 15.39 12.61 -14.98
C ASP A 43 14.35 12.67 -16.12
N PRO A 44 13.70 13.85 -16.34
CA PRO A 44 12.70 14.03 -17.41
C PRO A 44 13.34 14.16 -18.79
N ALA A 45 14.63 13.83 -18.94
CA ALA A 45 15.31 13.95 -20.22
C ALA A 45 14.58 13.11 -21.28
N PRO A 46 13.99 13.73 -22.32
CA PRO A 46 13.09 13.09 -23.27
C PRO A 46 13.75 11.97 -24.10
N ASN A 47 15.05 11.78 -23.98
CA ASN A 47 15.83 10.81 -24.73
C ASN A 47 16.32 9.62 -23.90
N ARG A 48 16.06 9.57 -22.60
CA ARG A 48 16.38 8.40 -21.78
C ARG A 48 15.18 7.47 -21.70
N LYS A 49 15.18 6.42 -22.50
CA LYS A 49 14.27 5.25 -22.36
C LYS A 49 14.44 4.51 -21.03
N GLU A 50 15.31 5.00 -20.15
CA GLU A 50 15.74 4.36 -18.90
C GLU A 50 15.22 5.11 -17.64
N GLY A 51 14.39 6.15 -17.78
CA GLY A 51 13.98 7.03 -16.67
C GLY A 51 13.03 6.43 -15.63
N HIS A 52 12.48 5.23 -15.85
CA HIS A 52 11.56 4.60 -14.93
C HIS A 52 12.23 3.35 -14.33
N ARG A 53 12.90 3.52 -13.19
CA ARG A 53 13.62 2.42 -12.51
C ARG A 53 12.87 1.85 -11.32
N LEU A 54 11.78 2.47 -10.91
CA LEU A 54 11.01 2.03 -9.77
C LEU A 54 10.30 0.71 -10.05
N PHE A 55 10.18 -0.11 -9.05
CA PHE A 55 9.58 -1.43 -9.16
C PHE A 55 8.73 -1.71 -7.93
N LEU A 56 7.47 -2.08 -8.14
CA LEU A 56 6.59 -2.49 -7.07
C LEU A 56 6.47 -4.01 -7.03
N PRO A 57 7.10 -4.70 -6.06
CA PRO A 57 7.06 -6.15 -5.99
C PRO A 57 5.66 -6.65 -5.63
N GLN A 58 5.28 -7.83 -6.12
CA GLN A 58 3.95 -8.40 -5.90
C GLN A 58 3.62 -8.55 -4.41
N ILE A 59 4.61 -8.85 -3.57
CA ILE A 59 4.44 -8.96 -2.14
C ILE A 59 3.95 -7.65 -1.49
N ALA A 60 4.28 -6.50 -2.08
CA ALA A 60 3.89 -5.20 -1.53
C ALA A 60 2.37 -4.95 -1.64
N TYR A 61 1.70 -5.46 -2.67
CA TYR A 61 0.29 -5.12 -2.93
C TYR A 61 -0.66 -6.33 -2.92
N ARG A 62 -0.16 -7.56 -3.01
CA ARG A 62 -1.01 -8.76 -3.06
C ARG A 62 -1.50 -9.25 -1.69
N GLY A 63 -1.07 -8.61 -0.61
CA GLY A 63 -1.56 -8.90 0.74
C GLY A 63 -3.01 -8.47 1.00
N ALA A 64 -3.57 -7.61 0.15
CA ALA A 64 -4.96 -7.17 0.25
C ALA A 64 -5.92 -8.34 0.01
N LYS A 65 -6.78 -8.62 0.99
CA LYS A 65 -7.82 -9.65 0.88
C LYS A 65 -8.97 -9.11 0.03
N CYS A 66 -9.30 -9.85 -1.02
CA CYS A 66 -10.46 -9.58 -1.84
C CYS A 66 -11.61 -10.47 -1.36
N LYS A 67 -12.61 -9.88 -0.75
CA LYS A 67 -13.75 -10.58 -0.16
C LYS A 67 -14.99 -9.69 -0.20
N ASP A 68 -16.17 -10.31 -0.28
CA ASP A 68 -17.43 -9.57 -0.15
C ASP A 68 -17.49 -8.83 1.16
N GLY A 69 -18.05 -7.64 1.13
CA GLY A 69 -18.11 -6.77 2.29
C GLY A 69 -16.78 -6.09 2.64
N ILE A 70 -15.76 -6.18 1.77
CA ILE A 70 -14.48 -5.48 1.94
C ILE A 70 -14.22 -4.54 0.77
N ILE A 71 -13.85 -3.31 1.07
CA ILE A 71 -13.38 -2.30 0.13
C ILE A 71 -11.93 -2.00 0.44
N ASN A 72 -11.04 -2.29 -0.50
CA ASN A 72 -9.62 -1.97 -0.35
C ASN A 72 -9.29 -0.68 -1.09
N ILE A 73 -8.53 0.19 -0.42
CA ILE A 73 -7.99 1.44 -0.94
C ILE A 73 -6.47 1.34 -0.95
N LEU A 74 -5.84 1.65 -2.08
CA LEU A 74 -4.38 1.71 -2.21
C LEU A 74 -3.87 3.13 -2.01
N MET A 75 -2.79 3.29 -1.28
CA MET A 75 -1.95 4.49 -1.28
C MET A 75 -0.56 4.15 -1.80
N CYS A 76 -0.13 4.82 -2.84
CA CYS A 76 1.18 4.66 -3.45
C CYS A 76 1.75 6.04 -3.80
N HIS A 77 3.01 6.33 -3.42
CA HIS A 77 3.58 7.64 -3.73
C HIS A 77 3.75 7.86 -5.23
N HIS A 78 4.37 6.90 -5.93
CA HIS A 78 4.63 7.02 -7.36
C HIS A 78 3.46 6.45 -8.18
N PRO A 79 2.96 7.19 -9.19
CA PRO A 79 2.02 6.66 -10.17
C PRO A 79 2.58 5.45 -10.92
N LEU A 80 1.70 4.64 -11.49
CA LEU A 80 2.10 3.43 -12.22
C LEU A 80 3.05 3.71 -13.37
N ASP A 81 2.97 4.88 -14.00
CA ASP A 81 3.83 5.29 -15.10
C ASP A 81 5.32 5.37 -14.72
N PHE A 82 5.63 5.51 -13.43
CA PHE A 82 6.99 5.49 -12.90
C PHE A 82 7.52 4.09 -12.62
N LEU A 83 6.71 3.05 -12.79
CA LEU A 83 7.05 1.68 -12.44
C LEU A 83 7.41 0.86 -13.68
N LEU A 84 8.58 0.20 -13.67
CA LEU A 84 9.04 -0.71 -14.72
C LEU A 84 8.07 -1.85 -15.01
N ASN A 85 7.37 -2.31 -13.99
CA ASN A 85 6.44 -3.44 -14.09
C ASN A 85 4.96 -3.01 -14.19
N LYS A 86 4.68 -1.77 -14.56
CA LYS A 86 3.34 -1.20 -14.73
C LYS A 86 2.38 -2.14 -15.46
N ASP A 87 2.75 -2.58 -16.66
CA ASP A 87 1.87 -3.39 -17.52
C ASP A 87 1.50 -4.74 -16.90
N THR A 88 2.37 -5.24 -16.03
CA THR A 88 2.15 -6.51 -15.33
C THR A 88 1.23 -6.35 -14.13
N ILE A 89 1.34 -5.22 -13.41
CA ILE A 89 0.66 -5.06 -12.11
C ILE A 89 -0.66 -4.28 -12.21
N ALA A 90 -0.83 -3.39 -13.19
CA ALA A 90 -1.98 -2.50 -13.27
C ALA A 90 -3.33 -3.24 -13.16
N LYS A 91 -3.54 -4.27 -13.98
CA LYS A 91 -4.78 -5.06 -13.95
C LYS A 91 -4.99 -5.83 -12.63
N ASP A 92 -3.91 -6.21 -11.96
CA ASP A 92 -3.99 -6.92 -10.67
C ASP A 92 -4.34 -5.92 -9.55
N LEU A 93 -3.80 -4.71 -9.60
CA LEU A 93 -4.17 -3.61 -8.70
C LEU A 93 -5.64 -3.22 -8.87
N ASP A 94 -6.09 -3.01 -10.11
CA ASP A 94 -7.49 -2.65 -10.40
C ASP A 94 -8.50 -3.71 -9.92
N LYS A 95 -8.09 -4.98 -9.88
CA LYS A 95 -8.92 -6.05 -9.33
C LYS A 95 -9.02 -6.03 -7.81
N ARG A 96 -7.98 -5.55 -7.12
CA ARG A 96 -7.85 -5.63 -5.66
C ARG A 96 -8.32 -4.38 -4.94
N TYR A 97 -8.14 -3.23 -5.58
CA TYR A 97 -8.35 -1.92 -4.98
C TYR A 97 -9.39 -1.13 -5.78
N ALA A 98 -10.52 -0.86 -5.14
CA ALA A 98 -11.59 -0.07 -5.74
C ALA A 98 -11.18 1.39 -5.95
N LEU A 99 -10.26 1.89 -5.11
CA LEU A 99 -9.71 3.23 -5.14
C LEU A 99 -8.20 3.17 -4.97
N GLN A 100 -7.48 3.91 -5.82
CA GLN A 100 -6.02 3.99 -5.80
C GLN A 100 -5.60 5.46 -5.74
N LEU A 101 -4.83 5.80 -4.71
CA LEU A 101 -4.38 7.17 -4.42
C LEU A 101 -2.89 7.28 -4.73
N TYR A 102 -2.54 8.23 -5.60
CA TYR A 102 -1.18 8.48 -6.05
C TYR A 102 -0.73 9.90 -5.74
N GLY A 103 0.55 10.07 -5.45
CA GLY A 103 1.20 11.36 -5.24
C GLY A 103 2.21 11.70 -6.32
N HIS A 104 3.34 12.30 -5.94
CA HIS A 104 4.55 12.57 -6.71
C HIS A 104 4.42 13.62 -7.81
N VAL A 105 3.45 13.54 -8.69
CA VAL A 105 3.33 14.38 -9.90
C VAL A 105 2.90 15.82 -9.62
N HIS A 106 2.43 16.12 -8.43
CA HIS A 106 1.99 17.45 -7.97
C HIS A 106 0.86 18.08 -8.81
N ILE A 107 0.26 17.31 -9.71
CA ILE A 107 -0.84 17.74 -10.58
C ILE A 107 -2.06 16.87 -10.22
N ALA A 108 -3.13 17.53 -9.77
CA ALA A 108 -4.37 16.84 -9.51
C ALA A 108 -4.97 16.30 -10.81
N ASN A 109 -5.27 15.02 -10.81
CA ASN A 109 -5.96 14.33 -11.90
C ASN A 109 -6.72 13.13 -11.36
N SER A 110 -7.68 12.62 -12.11
CA SER A 110 -8.41 11.41 -11.73
C SER A 110 -9.03 10.73 -12.94
N ASP A 111 -9.03 9.42 -12.93
CA ASP A 111 -9.67 8.58 -13.94
C ASP A 111 -10.35 7.35 -13.34
N ILE A 112 -11.06 6.60 -14.16
CA ILE A 112 -11.58 5.28 -13.82
C ILE A 112 -11.13 4.29 -14.88
N ASN A 113 -10.52 3.20 -14.46
CA ASN A 113 -10.02 2.15 -15.34
C ASN A 113 -10.34 0.77 -14.76
N ASN A 114 -10.82 -0.17 -15.58
CA ASN A 114 -11.18 -1.53 -15.15
C ASN A 114 -12.04 -1.59 -13.86
N ASN A 115 -12.94 -0.63 -13.68
CA ASN A 115 -13.79 -0.51 -12.49
C ASN A 115 -13.00 -0.20 -11.19
N ALA A 116 -11.88 0.50 -11.30
CA ALA A 116 -11.11 1.08 -10.20
C ALA A 116 -10.91 2.57 -10.45
N VAL A 117 -11.03 3.39 -9.42
CA VAL A 117 -10.81 4.84 -9.48
C VAL A 117 -9.37 5.14 -9.13
N HIS A 118 -8.69 5.90 -9.98
CA HIS A 118 -7.35 6.41 -9.75
C HIS A 118 -7.41 7.91 -9.48
N ILE A 119 -6.83 8.35 -8.37
CA ILE A 119 -6.76 9.75 -7.97
C ILE A 119 -5.30 10.13 -7.77
N TYR A 120 -4.87 11.13 -8.49
CA TYR A 120 -3.55 11.72 -8.39
C TYR A 120 -3.64 13.01 -7.59
N SER A 121 -2.86 13.12 -6.52
CA SER A 121 -2.88 14.30 -5.66
C SER A 121 -2.09 15.45 -6.28
N GLY A 122 -2.59 16.67 -6.08
CA GLY A 122 -1.75 17.85 -6.16
C GLY A 122 -0.81 17.95 -4.95
N SER A 123 -0.08 19.05 -4.85
CA SER A 123 0.79 19.38 -3.72
C SER A 123 0.26 20.58 -2.96
N LEU A 124 0.27 20.51 -1.63
CA LEU A 124 -0.01 21.67 -0.76
C LEU A 124 1.16 22.65 -0.70
N ASN A 125 2.38 22.16 -0.94
CA ASN A 125 3.59 22.96 -0.97
C ASN A 125 4.37 22.66 -2.25
N PRO A 126 3.98 23.25 -3.39
CA PRO A 126 4.76 23.14 -4.61
C PRO A 126 6.14 23.75 -4.35
N GLY A 127 7.19 22.95 -4.46
CA GLY A 127 8.55 23.27 -3.99
C GLY A 127 9.26 24.43 -4.68
N ASP A 128 8.66 25.06 -5.67
CA ASP A 128 9.24 26.24 -6.35
C ASP A 128 8.27 27.41 -6.26
N VAL A 129 8.58 28.33 -5.33
CA VAL A 129 7.84 29.61 -5.16
C VAL A 129 7.89 30.50 -6.41
N ASN A 130 8.81 30.26 -7.34
CA ASN A 130 8.95 31.02 -8.56
C ASN A 130 8.19 30.43 -9.75
N ASP A 131 7.70 29.20 -9.61
CA ASP A 131 6.88 28.56 -10.63
C ASP A 131 5.39 28.81 -10.39
N ASN A 132 4.87 29.89 -10.98
CA ASN A 132 3.44 30.22 -10.94
C ASN A 132 2.53 29.17 -11.59
N THR A 133 3.08 28.10 -12.15
CA THR A 133 2.30 27.02 -12.78
C THR A 133 1.70 26.04 -11.77
N TYR A 134 2.32 25.89 -10.59
CA TYR A 134 1.83 24.99 -9.55
C TYR A 134 1.16 25.76 -8.41
N LYS A 135 -0.15 25.64 -8.31
CA LYS A 135 -0.91 26.18 -7.18
C LYS A 135 -1.11 25.08 -6.12
N PRO A 136 -1.15 25.44 -4.81
CA PRO A 136 -1.50 24.48 -3.78
C PRO A 136 -2.85 23.81 -4.05
N VAL A 137 -2.87 22.48 -3.96
CA VAL A 137 -4.06 21.66 -4.24
C VAL A 137 -4.15 20.51 -3.23
N TYR A 138 -5.35 20.22 -2.75
CA TYR A 138 -5.66 19.00 -2.00
C TYR A 138 -6.99 18.38 -2.41
N ASN A 139 -7.16 17.10 -2.13
CA ASN A 139 -8.35 16.34 -2.45
C ASN A 139 -9.14 16.03 -1.17
N ILE A 140 -10.47 16.16 -1.24
CA ILE A 140 -11.41 15.59 -0.30
C ILE A 140 -12.14 14.48 -1.02
N ILE A 141 -12.18 13.29 -0.44
CA ILE A 141 -12.82 12.11 -1.01
C ILE A 141 -13.90 11.65 -0.05
N GLU A 142 -15.13 11.67 -0.51
CA GLU A 142 -16.27 11.16 0.21
C GLU A 142 -16.71 9.84 -0.41
N LEU A 143 -16.91 8.82 0.44
CA LEU A 143 -17.32 7.48 0.03
C LEU A 143 -18.73 7.20 0.55
N SER A 144 -19.57 6.60 -0.29
CA SER A 144 -20.88 6.09 0.11
C SER A 144 -21.25 4.86 -0.71
N ILE A 145 -22.21 4.07 -0.24
CA ILE A 145 -22.67 2.86 -0.92
C ILE A 145 -24.08 3.07 -1.46
N GLU A 146 -24.25 2.77 -2.72
CA GLU A 146 -25.59 2.62 -3.33
C GLU A 146 -25.95 1.13 -3.33
N LYS A 147 -26.90 0.75 -2.45
CA LYS A 147 -27.36 -0.63 -2.29
C LYS A 147 -28.32 -1.03 -3.37
N HIS A 148 -28.19 -2.27 -3.86
CA HIS A 148 -29.06 -2.86 -4.84
C HIS A 148 -29.49 -4.27 -4.42
N ASP A 149 -30.81 -4.53 -4.36
CA ASP A 149 -31.37 -5.80 -3.84
C ASP A 149 -30.97 -7.03 -4.67
N ASN A 150 -30.95 -6.91 -6.01
CA ASN A 150 -30.72 -8.01 -6.94
C ASN A 150 -29.46 -7.86 -7.81
N GLU A 151 -28.68 -6.81 -7.60
CA GLU A 151 -27.49 -6.49 -8.37
C GLU A 151 -26.28 -6.32 -7.45
N ASN A 152 -25.14 -5.99 -8.03
CA ASN A 152 -23.97 -5.60 -7.26
C ASN A 152 -24.16 -4.20 -6.66
N ASP A 153 -23.82 -4.02 -5.41
CA ASP A 153 -23.75 -2.70 -4.79
C ASP A 153 -22.72 -1.82 -5.51
N VAL A 154 -22.88 -0.51 -5.40
CA VAL A 154 -22.01 0.46 -6.06
C VAL A 154 -21.36 1.35 -5.01
N LEU A 155 -20.03 1.38 -5.01
CA LEU A 155 -19.26 2.38 -4.27
C LEU A 155 -19.30 3.69 -5.06
N LYS A 156 -19.84 4.73 -4.45
CA LYS A 156 -19.74 6.11 -4.93
C LYS A 156 -18.51 6.75 -4.34
N VAL A 157 -17.69 7.36 -5.18
CA VAL A 157 -16.52 8.13 -4.81
C VAL A 157 -16.72 9.56 -5.27
N ASP A 158 -17.03 10.47 -4.37
CA ASP A 158 -17.19 11.89 -4.68
C ASP A 158 -15.88 12.62 -4.41
N LEU A 159 -15.18 12.97 -5.48
CA LEU A 159 -13.91 13.70 -5.44
C LEU A 159 -14.17 15.19 -5.50
N ARG A 160 -13.71 15.91 -4.47
CA ARG A 160 -13.67 17.37 -4.43
C ARG A 160 -12.22 17.84 -4.38
N VAL A 161 -11.78 18.45 -5.45
CA VAL A 161 -10.44 19.06 -5.55
C VAL A 161 -10.53 20.50 -5.07
N GLN A 162 -9.66 20.87 -4.14
CA GLN A 162 -9.56 22.22 -3.60
C GLN A 162 -8.26 22.86 -4.06
N LYS A 163 -8.33 23.97 -4.77
CA LYS A 163 -7.21 24.69 -5.35
C LYS A 163 -7.08 26.07 -4.76
N TYR A 164 -5.88 26.47 -4.40
CA TYR A 164 -5.62 27.83 -3.89
C TYR A 164 -5.67 28.84 -5.03
N ASP A 165 -6.52 29.84 -4.92
CA ASP A 165 -6.70 30.89 -5.93
C ASP A 165 -5.78 32.10 -5.76
N GLY A 166 -5.08 32.17 -4.63
CA GLY A 166 -4.21 33.26 -4.20
C GLY A 166 -4.65 33.91 -2.90
N GLU A 167 -5.90 33.67 -2.47
CA GLU A 167 -6.47 34.19 -1.22
C GLU A 167 -7.02 33.05 -0.33
N GLN A 168 -7.67 32.07 -0.95
CA GLN A 168 -8.31 30.95 -0.23
C GLN A 168 -8.32 29.68 -1.09
N PHE A 169 -8.68 28.56 -0.48
CA PHE A 169 -8.97 27.34 -1.23
C PHE A 169 -10.40 27.38 -1.75
N VAL A 170 -10.53 27.19 -3.05
CA VAL A 170 -11.80 27.10 -3.78
C VAL A 170 -11.93 25.76 -4.46
N LYS A 171 -13.15 25.31 -4.68
CA LYS A 171 -13.42 24.08 -5.41
C LYS A 171 -12.99 24.22 -6.86
N ASP A 172 -12.17 23.30 -7.36
CA ASP A 172 -11.86 23.16 -8.77
C ASP A 172 -12.99 22.33 -9.43
N GLU A 173 -13.88 23.01 -10.16
CA GLU A 173 -15.06 22.36 -10.75
C GLU A 173 -14.68 21.42 -11.92
N GLU A 174 -13.57 21.64 -12.59
CA GLU A 174 -13.11 20.80 -13.69
C GLU A 174 -12.53 19.46 -13.20
N GLN A 175 -11.86 19.48 -12.06
CA GLN A 175 -11.22 18.31 -11.47
C GLN A 175 -12.14 17.58 -10.47
N SER A 176 -13.14 18.27 -9.93
CA SER A 176 -14.08 17.69 -8.97
C SER A 176 -15.17 16.91 -9.70
N LYS A 177 -15.28 15.61 -9.43
CA LYS A 177 -16.27 14.75 -10.10
C LYS A 177 -16.60 13.51 -9.29
N PRO A 178 -17.81 12.98 -9.44
CA PRO A 178 -18.19 11.69 -8.86
C PRO A 178 -17.73 10.53 -9.75
N PHE A 179 -17.43 9.39 -9.11
CA PHE A 179 -17.19 8.11 -9.76
C PHE A 179 -18.09 7.04 -9.17
N LYS A 180 -18.29 5.96 -9.93
CA LYS A 180 -19.03 4.78 -9.52
C LYS A 180 -18.20 3.53 -9.78
N VAL A 181 -18.01 2.70 -8.75
CA VAL A 181 -17.30 1.43 -8.81
C VAL A 181 -18.27 0.31 -8.44
N THR A 182 -18.47 -0.66 -9.31
CA THR A 182 -19.32 -1.82 -9.03
C THR A 182 -18.61 -2.76 -8.08
N LEU A 183 -19.20 -3.02 -6.92
CA LEU A 183 -18.68 -3.94 -5.90
C LEU A 183 -19.11 -5.37 -6.25
N LYS A 184 -18.24 -6.10 -6.96
CA LYS A 184 -18.54 -7.47 -7.43
C LYS A 184 -18.70 -8.42 -6.26
N LYS A 185 -19.74 -9.28 -6.31
CA LYS A 185 -19.96 -10.36 -5.35
C LYS A 185 -19.23 -11.65 -5.81
N HIS A 186 -18.61 -12.31 -4.90
CA HIS A 186 -18.04 -13.66 -4.81
C HIS A 186 -17.20 -14.28 -5.94
N ASP A 187 -17.67 -14.40 -7.17
CA ASP A 187 -17.00 -15.29 -8.13
C ASP A 187 -15.68 -14.74 -8.70
N GLY A 188 -15.44 -13.43 -8.56
CA GLY A 188 -14.23 -12.78 -9.05
C GLY A 188 -13.02 -12.84 -8.10
N TRP A 189 -13.22 -13.28 -6.84
CA TRP A 189 -12.19 -13.15 -5.80
C TRP A 189 -11.31 -14.38 -5.59
N LYS A 190 -11.70 -15.56 -6.11
CA LYS A 190 -10.98 -16.83 -5.88
C LYS A 190 -9.50 -16.77 -6.27
N ASP A 191 -9.20 -16.20 -7.42
CA ASP A 191 -7.82 -16.07 -7.91
C ASP A 191 -7.01 -15.01 -7.16
N CYS A 192 -7.67 -13.93 -6.71
CA CYS A 192 -7.04 -12.88 -5.90
C CYS A 192 -6.64 -13.41 -4.53
N ASN A 193 -7.55 -14.09 -3.84
CA ASN A 193 -7.32 -14.57 -2.48
C ASN A 193 -6.30 -15.69 -2.42
N LYS A 194 -6.20 -16.54 -3.44
CA LYS A 194 -5.22 -17.63 -3.48
C LYS A 194 -3.79 -17.16 -3.24
N THR A 195 -3.42 -16.00 -3.77
CA THR A 195 -2.09 -15.44 -3.55
C THR A 195 -1.97 -14.78 -2.17
N ALA A 196 -3.01 -14.06 -1.72
CA ALA A 196 -3.03 -13.44 -0.39
C ALA A 196 -2.94 -14.51 0.71
N GLU A 197 -3.71 -15.59 0.61
CA GLU A 197 -3.68 -16.72 1.55
C GLU A 197 -2.33 -17.46 1.55
N ALA A 198 -1.72 -17.63 0.37
CA ALA A 198 -0.38 -18.23 0.27
C ALA A 198 0.72 -17.36 0.91
N MET A 199 0.51 -16.05 0.96
CA MET A 199 1.44 -15.11 1.60
C MET A 199 1.19 -14.95 3.10
N GLU A 200 -0.01 -15.30 3.57
CA GLU A 200 -0.39 -15.21 4.97
C GLU A 200 0.07 -16.47 5.72
N GLN A 201 1.27 -16.43 6.28
CA GLN A 201 1.69 -17.45 7.23
C GLN A 201 0.89 -17.25 8.53
N LYS A 202 -0.05 -18.16 8.81
CA LYS A 202 -0.86 -18.12 10.03
C LYS A 202 -0.02 -18.56 11.22
N LEU A 203 0.21 -17.63 12.13
CA LEU A 203 0.67 -17.94 13.47
C LEU A 203 -0.48 -18.64 14.23
N PRO A 204 -0.18 -19.44 15.28
CA PRO A 204 -1.20 -20.01 16.15
C PRO A 204 -2.15 -18.94 16.68
N ASP A 205 -3.40 -19.33 16.92
CA ASP A 205 -4.46 -18.42 17.35
C ASP A 205 -4.03 -17.53 18.52
N GLY A 206 -4.25 -16.24 18.36
CA GLY A 206 -3.95 -15.22 19.35
C GLY A 206 -2.50 -14.70 19.35
N LEU A 207 -1.61 -15.23 18.50
CA LEU A 207 -0.24 -14.72 18.40
C LEU A 207 -0.06 -13.80 17.21
N SER A 208 0.53 -12.64 17.47
CA SER A 208 1.00 -11.70 16.45
C SER A 208 2.48 -11.92 16.11
N LYS A 209 2.94 -11.39 14.97
CA LYS A 209 4.37 -11.33 14.62
C LYS A 209 5.19 -10.59 15.69
N ARG A 210 4.59 -9.63 16.37
CA ARG A 210 5.19 -8.89 17.49
C ARG A 210 5.45 -9.80 18.68
N ASP A 211 4.51 -10.70 18.99
CA ASP A 211 4.67 -11.64 20.10
C ASP A 211 5.80 -12.62 19.82
N VAL A 212 5.87 -13.18 18.62
CA VAL A 212 6.97 -14.06 18.20
C VAL A 212 8.31 -13.33 18.25
N ARG A 213 8.36 -12.06 17.81
CA ARG A 213 9.57 -11.23 17.94
C ARG A 213 9.99 -11.02 19.40
N HIS A 214 9.01 -10.81 20.28
CA HIS A 214 9.28 -10.64 21.71
C HIS A 214 9.79 -11.94 22.33
N MET A 215 9.14 -13.07 22.06
CA MET A 215 9.57 -14.39 22.49
C MET A 215 11.00 -14.71 22.03
N PHE A 216 11.33 -14.44 20.77
CA PHE A 216 12.68 -14.64 20.24
C PHE A 216 13.73 -13.81 20.97
N LYS A 217 13.45 -12.53 21.29
CA LYS A 217 14.39 -11.67 22.03
C LYS A 217 14.71 -12.18 23.43
N GLN A 218 13.79 -12.93 24.02
CA GLN A 218 13.95 -13.55 25.35
C GLN A 218 14.48 -14.99 25.27
N CYS A 219 14.60 -15.55 24.06
CA CYS A 219 15.00 -16.94 23.88
C CYS A 219 16.51 -17.12 24.19
N PRO A 220 16.88 -17.99 25.16
CA PRO A 220 18.27 -18.24 25.52
C PRO A 220 19.06 -18.87 24.36
N ASN A 221 18.40 -19.66 23.51
CA ASN A 221 19.02 -20.36 22.40
C ASN A 221 18.95 -19.58 21.07
N SER A 222 18.76 -18.25 21.14
CA SER A 222 18.61 -17.41 19.95
C SER A 222 19.76 -17.55 18.96
N LYS A 223 21.00 -17.78 19.43
CA LYS A 223 22.17 -17.97 18.56
C LYS A 223 22.10 -19.26 17.73
N GLU A 224 21.64 -20.36 18.33
CA GLU A 224 21.44 -21.64 17.64
C GLU A 224 20.32 -21.55 16.61
N ILE A 225 19.22 -20.90 16.98
CA ILE A 225 18.10 -20.65 16.07
C ILE A 225 18.56 -19.87 14.84
N ILE A 226 19.33 -18.80 15.03
CA ILE A 226 19.89 -18.00 13.94
C ILE A 226 20.75 -18.87 13.02
N LYS A 227 21.69 -19.62 13.59
CA LYS A 227 22.58 -20.49 12.80
C LYS A 227 21.82 -21.55 12.01
N ARG A 228 20.74 -22.09 12.57
CA ARG A 228 19.94 -23.12 11.91
C ARG A 228 19.09 -22.54 10.78
N MET A 229 18.48 -21.38 10.99
CA MET A 229 17.61 -20.75 10.00
C MET A 229 18.36 -19.99 8.91
N TYR A 230 19.48 -19.34 9.30
CA TYR A 230 20.30 -18.52 8.40
C TYR A 230 21.78 -18.68 8.72
N PRO A 231 22.42 -19.78 8.28
CA PRO A 231 23.82 -20.08 8.59
C PRO A 231 24.82 -18.99 8.17
N GLN A 232 24.43 -18.16 7.19
CA GLN A 232 25.24 -17.06 6.66
C GLN A 232 25.26 -15.81 7.56
N ILE A 233 24.44 -15.73 8.59
CA ILE A 233 24.45 -14.59 9.51
C ILE A 233 25.65 -14.73 10.46
N ASP A 234 26.51 -13.72 10.45
CA ASP A 234 27.63 -13.65 11.39
C ASP A 234 27.11 -13.53 12.83
N CYS A 235 27.51 -14.50 13.65
CA CYS A 235 27.14 -14.58 15.05
C CYS A 235 28.24 -14.10 16.02
N THR A 236 29.30 -13.46 15.53
CA THR A 236 30.43 -12.99 16.34
C THR A 236 30.19 -11.62 17.01
N GLY A 237 29.31 -10.80 16.40
CA GLY A 237 28.96 -9.47 16.91
C GLY A 237 28.08 -9.46 18.17
N SER A 238 27.68 -8.27 18.60
CA SER A 238 26.79 -8.11 19.75
C SER A 238 25.46 -8.83 19.56
N ALA A 239 24.87 -9.36 20.64
CA ALA A 239 23.58 -10.05 20.58
C ALA A 239 22.49 -9.15 19.99
N TYR A 240 22.52 -7.86 20.29
CA TYR A 240 21.58 -6.90 19.77
C TYR A 240 21.64 -6.79 18.24
N MET A 241 22.82 -6.52 17.69
CA MET A 241 22.99 -6.36 16.23
C MET A 241 22.64 -7.64 15.47
N ARG A 242 23.11 -8.78 15.97
CA ARG A 242 22.82 -10.09 15.41
C ARG A 242 21.31 -10.37 15.35
N ASN A 243 20.60 -10.11 16.46
CA ASN A 243 19.16 -10.34 16.53
C ASN A 243 18.38 -9.39 15.59
N GLN A 244 18.84 -8.15 15.41
CA GLN A 244 18.24 -7.21 14.47
C GLN A 244 18.36 -7.72 13.02
N VAL A 245 19.57 -8.03 12.58
CA VAL A 245 19.83 -8.57 11.23
C VAL A 245 19.00 -9.84 10.97
N PHE A 246 18.91 -10.73 11.94
CA PHE A 246 18.12 -11.95 11.85
C PHE A 246 16.62 -11.66 11.73
N LEU A 247 16.06 -10.80 12.58
CA LEU A 247 14.64 -10.47 12.57
C LEU A 247 14.24 -9.72 11.29
N GLU A 248 15.11 -8.91 10.74
CA GLU A 248 14.91 -8.30 9.42
C GLU A 248 14.85 -9.37 8.34
N LYS A 249 15.74 -10.37 8.38
CA LYS A 249 15.72 -11.48 7.45
C LYS A 249 14.46 -12.31 7.57
N ILE A 250 14.02 -12.64 8.79
CA ILE A 250 12.74 -13.32 9.08
C ILE A 250 11.56 -12.54 8.49
N ARG A 251 11.57 -11.22 8.67
CA ARG A 251 10.52 -10.35 8.15
C ARG A 251 10.52 -10.35 6.61
N LYS A 252 11.68 -10.18 5.99
CA LYS A 252 11.84 -10.17 4.53
C LYS A 252 11.38 -11.49 3.90
N ASP A 253 11.76 -12.61 4.50
CA ASP A 253 11.47 -13.95 3.99
C ASP A 253 10.12 -14.48 4.51
N ASN A 254 9.40 -13.70 5.33
CA ASN A 254 8.11 -14.03 5.97
C ASN A 254 8.10 -15.37 6.72
N ARG A 255 9.19 -15.73 7.41
CA ARG A 255 9.38 -17.01 8.11
C ARG A 255 8.97 -16.99 9.58
N TRP A 256 7.93 -16.24 9.94
CA TRP A 256 7.49 -16.08 11.34
C TRP A 256 6.97 -17.35 11.97
N VAL A 257 6.24 -18.18 11.23
CA VAL A 257 5.70 -19.47 11.71
C VAL A 257 6.86 -20.44 12.00
N GLU A 258 7.84 -20.49 11.12
CA GLU A 258 9.04 -21.32 11.33
C GLU A 258 9.84 -20.86 12.54
N LEU A 259 10.05 -19.54 12.69
CA LEU A 259 10.68 -18.98 13.87
C LEU A 259 9.91 -19.34 15.15
N TYR A 260 8.59 -19.20 15.15
CA TYR A 260 7.76 -19.60 16.29
C TYR A 260 7.97 -21.08 16.67
N ASN A 261 7.94 -21.97 15.70
CA ASN A 261 8.15 -23.40 15.91
C ASN A 261 9.56 -23.75 16.42
N MET A 262 10.53 -22.89 16.19
CA MET A 262 11.90 -23.06 16.68
C MET A 262 12.10 -22.53 18.11
N ILE A 263 11.26 -21.59 18.54
CA ILE A 263 11.32 -21.00 19.89
C ILE A 263 10.57 -21.88 20.89
N LYS A 264 9.48 -22.52 20.46
CA LYS A 264 8.64 -23.42 21.24
C LYS A 264 9.35 -24.75 21.54
#